data_5e3034c07897c981f268e079e73d5b1b
#
_entry.id   5e3034c07897c981f268e079e73d5b1b
#
_cell.length_a   1.000
_cell.length_b   1.000
_cell.length_c   1.000
_cell.angle_alpha   90.00
_cell.angle_beta   90.00
_cell.angle_gamma   90.00
#
_symmetry.space_group_name_H-M   'P 1'
#
loop_
_entity.id
_entity.type
_entity.pdbx_description
1 polymer ?
#
loop_
_entity_poly.entity_id
_entity_poly.type
_entity_poly.pdbx_seq_one_letter_code
_entity_poly.pdbx_strand_id
1 'polypeptide(L)'
;IDGILLSGAPYQRYRHNDYEHLEQLLAKYVHAYEQIIIVTESIFSMDGDIADLGRLVSLKKRYPNVWLYVDEAHAIGVRGENGLGVAEEQDCIRDIDLLVGTFGKALGSMGAYLLCSQTVREYLINTMRPLIFSTALPPAQIAWTKFLFERLPSFTDERHRLAVTSHLLSEALKGKGKYRQATSFPSLLEKTKTVSRQASTCNGKAFTASPSALPQSPKGQRGYASH
;
A
#
# COMPACT_ATOMS: atom_id res chain seq x y z
N ILE A 1 -1.16 -3.95 -9.19
CA ILE A 1 -0.84 -4.44 -10.56
C ILE A 1 -2.11 -4.87 -11.28
N ASP A 2 -2.97 -5.70 -10.66
CA ASP A 2 -4.18 -6.22 -11.30
C ASP A 2 -5.13 -5.11 -11.78
N GLY A 3 -5.30 -4.04 -10.99
CA GLY A 3 -6.09 -2.88 -11.41
C GLY A 3 -5.53 -2.18 -12.67
N ILE A 4 -4.20 -2.12 -12.80
CA ILE A 4 -3.55 -1.58 -14.00
C ILE A 4 -3.83 -2.48 -15.20
N LEU A 5 -3.73 -3.80 -15.03
CA LEU A 5 -4.05 -4.76 -16.09
C LEU A 5 -5.51 -4.68 -16.53
N LEU A 6 -6.43 -4.56 -15.57
CA LEU A 6 -7.86 -4.45 -15.82
C LEU A 6 -8.26 -3.13 -16.51
N SER A 7 -7.47 -2.07 -16.35
CA SER A 7 -7.74 -0.79 -17.02
C SER A 7 -7.55 -0.85 -18.54
N GLY A 8 -6.81 -1.84 -19.06
CA GLY A 8 -6.43 -1.93 -20.47
C GLY A 8 -5.46 -0.82 -20.93
N ALA A 9 -5.02 0.07 -20.05
CA ALA A 9 -4.07 1.12 -20.40
C ALA A 9 -2.67 0.53 -20.66
N PRO A 10 -1.92 1.07 -21.64
CA PRO A 10 -0.52 0.71 -21.80
C PRO A 10 0.28 0.99 -20.53
N TYR A 11 1.13 0.05 -20.12
CA TYR A 11 1.96 0.23 -18.95
C TYR A 11 3.40 -0.22 -19.18
N GLN A 12 4.31 0.38 -18.41
CA GLN A 12 5.72 0.01 -18.36
C GLN A 12 6.13 -0.21 -16.90
N ARG A 13 6.99 -1.21 -16.68
CA ARG A 13 7.57 -1.43 -15.35
C ARG A 13 8.95 -0.82 -15.29
N TYR A 14 9.20 0.02 -14.30
CA TYR A 14 10.56 0.41 -13.96
C TYR A 14 11.14 -0.51 -12.87
N ARG A 15 12.45 -0.59 -12.81
CA ARG A 15 13.14 -1.39 -11.79
C ARG A 15 12.84 -0.83 -10.40
N HIS A 16 12.73 -1.72 -9.42
CA HIS A 16 12.36 -1.39 -8.05
C HIS A 16 13.27 -0.28 -7.48
N ASN A 17 12.66 0.82 -7.05
CA ASN A 17 13.32 2.03 -6.54
C ASN A 17 14.45 2.60 -7.43
N ASP A 18 14.46 2.27 -8.74
CA ASP A 18 15.41 2.80 -9.72
C ASP A 18 14.82 4.03 -10.43
N TYR A 19 15.08 5.17 -9.86
CA TYR A 19 14.55 6.45 -10.36
C TYR A 19 15.23 6.93 -11.65
N GLU A 20 16.47 6.51 -11.90
CA GLU A 20 17.15 6.76 -13.19
C GLU A 20 16.46 6.00 -14.32
N HIS A 21 16.11 4.75 -14.10
CA HIS A 21 15.34 3.98 -15.09
C HIS A 21 13.94 4.58 -15.29
N LEU A 22 13.27 5.01 -14.21
CA LEU A 22 11.99 5.72 -14.33
C LEU A 22 12.12 6.98 -15.17
N GLU A 23 13.15 7.79 -14.94
CA GLU A 23 13.41 9.02 -15.70
C GLU A 23 13.63 8.74 -17.20
N GLN A 24 14.38 7.69 -17.54
CA GLN A 24 14.58 7.26 -18.93
C GLN A 24 13.25 6.87 -19.58
N LEU A 25 12.37 6.18 -18.87
CA LEU A 25 11.03 5.85 -19.38
C LEU A 25 10.16 7.09 -19.56
N LEU A 26 10.17 8.02 -18.61
CA LEU A 26 9.43 9.27 -18.73
C LEU A 26 9.92 10.07 -19.95
N ALA A 27 11.22 10.26 -20.10
CA ALA A 27 11.80 10.96 -21.25
C ALA A 27 11.38 10.33 -22.60
N LYS A 28 11.26 9.00 -22.64
CA LYS A 28 10.85 8.28 -23.84
C LYS A 28 9.36 8.45 -24.17
N TYR A 29 8.50 8.50 -23.16
CA TYR A 29 7.05 8.37 -23.36
C TYR A 29 6.27 9.66 -23.12
N VAL A 30 6.85 10.69 -22.51
CA VAL A 30 6.13 11.91 -22.12
C VAL A 30 5.46 12.65 -23.28
N HIS A 31 6.01 12.54 -24.48
CA HIS A 31 5.43 13.15 -25.69
C HIS A 31 4.51 12.20 -26.47
N ALA A 32 4.43 10.93 -26.07
CA ALA A 32 3.63 9.92 -26.75
C ALA A 32 2.24 9.75 -26.14
N TYR A 33 2.02 10.25 -24.93
CA TYR A 33 0.76 10.10 -24.20
C TYR A 33 0.31 11.43 -23.62
N GLU A 34 -1.00 11.68 -23.64
CA GLU A 34 -1.61 12.87 -23.04
C GLU A 34 -1.47 12.89 -21.52
N GLN A 35 -1.52 11.71 -20.91
CA GLN A 35 -1.39 11.53 -19.47
C GLN A 35 -0.57 10.30 -19.13
N ILE A 36 0.37 10.46 -18.19
CA ILE A 36 1.15 9.36 -17.61
C ILE A 36 0.94 9.36 -16.12
N ILE A 37 0.71 8.18 -15.53
CA ILE A 37 0.57 8.02 -14.08
C ILE A 37 1.74 7.16 -13.58
N ILE A 38 2.58 7.72 -12.73
CA ILE A 38 3.57 6.97 -11.95
C ILE A 38 2.82 6.32 -10.78
N VAL A 39 2.92 5.00 -10.66
CA VAL A 39 2.28 4.24 -9.56
C VAL A 39 3.35 3.61 -8.70
N THR A 40 3.31 3.86 -7.40
CA THR A 40 4.23 3.29 -6.41
C THR A 40 3.53 3.00 -5.08
N GLU A 41 4.15 2.16 -4.26
CA GLU A 41 3.86 2.08 -2.82
C GLU A 41 4.87 2.98 -2.09
N SER A 42 4.48 3.58 -0.98
CA SER A 42 5.41 4.33 -0.13
C SER A 42 6.26 3.40 0.73
N ILE A 43 5.67 2.29 1.18
CA ILE A 43 6.35 1.16 1.81
C ILE A 43 5.96 -0.09 1.03
N PHE A 44 6.94 -0.78 0.48
CA PHE A 44 6.70 -2.00 -0.30
C PHE A 44 6.44 -3.19 0.60
N SER A 45 5.29 -3.84 0.40
CA SER A 45 4.80 -4.92 1.25
C SER A 45 5.75 -6.11 1.36
N MET A 46 6.44 -6.46 0.28
CA MET A 46 7.29 -7.67 0.21
C MET A 46 8.71 -7.42 0.73
N ASP A 47 9.28 -6.26 0.43
CA ASP A 47 10.67 -5.95 0.76
C ASP A 47 10.78 -5.08 2.02
N GLY A 48 9.74 -4.31 2.34
CA GLY A 48 9.66 -3.42 3.49
C GLY A 48 10.49 -2.14 3.36
N ASP A 49 11.05 -1.90 2.20
CA ASP A 49 11.78 -0.67 1.90
C ASP A 49 10.84 0.49 1.56
N ILE A 50 11.37 1.69 1.66
CA ILE A 50 10.62 2.94 1.53
C ILE A 50 10.97 3.59 0.19
N ALA A 51 9.96 4.10 -0.51
CA ALA A 51 10.16 4.91 -1.70
C ALA A 51 10.66 6.31 -1.34
N ASP A 52 11.54 6.85 -2.17
CA ASP A 52 11.91 8.27 -2.16
C ASP A 52 10.83 9.08 -2.91
N LEU A 53 9.79 9.48 -2.16
CA LEU A 53 8.67 10.24 -2.71
C LEU A 53 9.10 11.65 -3.14
N GLY A 54 10.06 12.24 -2.43
CA GLY A 54 10.62 13.56 -2.79
C GLY A 54 11.23 13.53 -4.18
N ARG A 55 11.97 12.47 -4.52
CA ARG A 55 12.54 12.27 -5.84
C ARG A 55 11.46 12.03 -6.91
N LEU A 56 10.43 11.26 -6.61
CA LEU A 56 9.28 11.04 -7.50
C LEU A 56 8.53 12.35 -7.78
N VAL A 57 8.29 13.16 -6.76
CA VAL A 57 7.69 14.50 -6.91
C VAL A 57 8.55 15.39 -7.78
N SER A 58 9.88 15.36 -7.60
CA SER A 58 10.81 16.13 -8.41
C SER A 58 10.77 15.72 -9.88
N LEU A 59 10.67 14.41 -10.17
CA LEU A 59 10.48 13.87 -11.51
C LEU A 59 9.16 14.32 -12.12
N LYS A 60 8.06 14.16 -11.38
CA LYS A 60 6.73 14.59 -11.80
C LYS A 60 6.70 16.08 -12.17
N LYS A 61 7.26 16.94 -11.31
CA LYS A 61 7.25 18.42 -11.52
C LYS A 61 7.93 18.86 -12.82
N ARG A 62 8.77 18.04 -13.42
CA ARG A 62 9.41 18.33 -14.71
C ARG A 62 8.49 18.14 -15.93
N TYR A 63 7.39 17.40 -15.75
CA TYR A 63 6.50 17.04 -16.86
C TYR A 63 5.03 17.32 -16.48
N PRO A 64 4.36 18.27 -17.15
CA PRO A 64 3.02 18.72 -16.76
C PRO A 64 1.92 17.65 -16.94
N ASN A 65 2.17 16.65 -17.79
CA ASN A 65 1.25 15.54 -18.05
C ASN A 65 1.56 14.28 -17.21
N VAL A 66 2.44 14.38 -16.22
CA VAL A 66 2.78 13.26 -15.33
C VAL A 66 2.10 13.43 -13.97
N TRP A 67 1.35 12.44 -13.56
CA TRP A 67 0.70 12.36 -12.26
C TRP A 67 1.39 11.31 -11.39
N LEU A 68 1.32 11.48 -10.08
CA LEU A 68 1.87 10.58 -9.10
C LEU A 68 0.75 9.94 -8.28
N TYR A 69 0.66 8.61 -8.34
CA TYR A 69 -0.19 7.78 -7.50
C TYR A 69 0.68 7.08 -6.45
N VAL A 70 0.38 7.28 -5.18
CA VAL A 70 1.10 6.66 -4.06
C VAL A 70 0.14 5.85 -3.20
N ASP A 71 0.49 4.60 -2.95
CA ASP A 71 -0.21 3.72 -2.01
C ASP A 71 0.48 3.76 -0.64
N GLU A 72 -0.21 4.31 0.34
CA GLU A 72 0.22 4.42 1.74
C GLU A 72 -0.37 3.31 2.64
N ALA A 73 -0.90 2.24 2.05
CA ALA A 73 -1.59 1.20 2.80
C ALA A 73 -0.75 0.58 3.93
N HIS A 74 0.57 0.54 3.78
CA HIS A 74 1.50 0.05 4.79
C HIS A 74 2.08 1.14 5.70
N ALA A 75 1.83 2.41 5.40
CA ALA A 75 2.44 3.53 6.11
C ALA A 75 1.46 4.32 7.00
N ILE A 76 0.18 4.42 6.58
CA ILE A 76 -0.86 5.10 7.38
C ILE A 76 -0.97 4.48 8.77
N GLY A 77 -0.99 5.32 9.80
CA GLY A 77 -1.00 4.92 11.22
C GLY A 77 0.37 4.51 11.77
N VAL A 78 1.37 4.27 10.92
CA VAL A 78 2.69 3.71 11.28
C VAL A 78 3.81 4.74 11.14
N ARG A 79 3.78 5.56 10.10
CA ARG A 79 4.82 6.54 9.75
C ARG A 79 4.28 7.95 9.77
N GLY A 80 5.21 8.91 9.89
CA GLY A 80 4.90 10.33 10.02
C GLY A 80 4.61 10.76 11.47
N GLU A 81 4.75 12.04 11.74
CA GLU A 81 4.56 12.61 13.08
C GLU A 81 3.12 12.42 13.57
N ASN A 82 2.15 12.69 12.70
CA ASN A 82 0.73 12.52 12.99
C ASN A 82 0.18 11.14 12.56
N GLY A 83 1.05 10.25 12.05
CA GLY A 83 0.66 8.93 11.56
C GLY A 83 0.03 8.96 10.17
N LEU A 84 0.25 10.00 9.36
CA LEU A 84 -0.34 10.14 8.04
C LEU A 84 0.47 9.45 6.93
N GLY A 85 1.57 8.80 7.27
CA GLY A 85 2.35 7.99 6.34
C GLY A 85 3.69 8.58 5.94
N VAL A 86 4.33 7.96 4.94
CA VAL A 86 5.65 8.38 4.42
C VAL A 86 5.55 9.72 3.68
N ALA A 87 4.43 10.00 3.03
CA ALA A 87 4.22 11.27 2.36
C ALA A 87 4.21 12.46 3.34
N GLU A 88 3.72 12.25 4.57
CA GLU A 88 3.87 13.22 5.66
C GLU A 88 5.33 13.33 6.09
N GLU A 89 5.99 12.20 6.34
CA GLU A 89 7.38 12.15 6.80
C GLU A 89 8.35 12.83 5.83
N GLN A 90 8.06 12.77 4.53
CA GLN A 90 8.85 13.40 3.47
C GLN A 90 8.28 14.76 3.01
N ASP A 91 7.30 15.32 3.74
CA ASP A 91 6.67 16.63 3.48
C ASP A 91 6.21 16.82 2.02
N CYS A 92 5.55 15.81 1.46
CA CYS A 92 5.16 15.82 0.06
C CYS A 92 3.68 15.43 -0.22
N ILE A 93 2.83 15.34 0.82
CA ILE A 93 1.41 14.98 0.66
C ILE A 93 0.71 15.82 -0.41
N ARG A 94 0.97 17.14 -0.41
CA ARG A 94 0.31 18.10 -1.32
C ARG A 94 0.77 17.98 -2.78
N ASP A 95 1.91 17.37 -3.01
CA ASP A 95 2.49 17.19 -4.33
C ASP A 95 2.06 15.87 -5.01
N ILE A 96 1.36 15.00 -4.28
CA ILE A 96 0.84 13.72 -4.78
C ILE A 96 -0.57 13.95 -5.34
N ASP A 97 -0.83 13.48 -6.57
CA ASP A 97 -2.14 13.68 -7.21
C ASP A 97 -3.20 12.71 -6.73
N LEU A 98 -2.78 11.47 -6.46
CA LEU A 98 -3.63 10.37 -6.02
C LEU A 98 -2.93 9.64 -4.87
N LEU A 99 -3.33 9.94 -3.63
CA LEU A 99 -2.78 9.27 -2.45
C LEU A 99 -3.84 8.34 -1.87
N VAL A 100 -3.52 7.06 -1.82
CA VAL A 100 -4.42 6.01 -1.34
C VAL A 100 -3.92 5.45 -0.02
N GLY A 101 -4.85 5.19 0.89
CA GLY A 101 -4.57 4.45 2.11
C GLY A 101 -5.70 3.49 2.43
N THR A 102 -5.45 2.54 3.33
CA THR A 102 -6.44 1.56 3.76
C THR A 102 -6.72 1.67 5.25
N PHE A 103 -7.96 1.38 5.60
CA PHE A 103 -8.36 1.25 7.01
C PHE A 103 -8.17 -0.18 7.55
N GLY A 104 -7.85 -1.14 6.68
CA GLY A 104 -7.82 -2.57 7.02
C GLY A 104 -6.53 -3.08 7.69
N LYS A 105 -5.48 -2.24 7.80
CA LYS A 105 -4.19 -2.62 8.37
C LYS A 105 -4.00 -2.01 9.77
N ALA A 106 -3.19 -0.99 9.90
CA ALA A 106 -2.89 -0.37 11.20
C ALA A 106 -4.13 0.20 11.91
N LEU A 107 -5.13 0.64 11.15
CA LEU A 107 -6.37 1.19 11.70
C LEU A 107 -7.40 0.13 12.14
N GLY A 108 -7.16 -1.17 11.89
CA GLY A 108 -8.04 -2.25 12.35
C GLY A 108 -9.52 -2.08 11.96
N SER A 109 -9.78 -1.53 10.76
CA SER A 109 -11.10 -1.20 10.27
C SER A 109 -11.33 -1.78 8.86
N MET A 110 -12.28 -1.27 8.11
CA MET A 110 -12.61 -1.71 6.76
C MET A 110 -12.67 -0.52 5.80
N GLY A 111 -12.35 -0.81 4.53
CA GLY A 111 -12.39 0.19 3.46
C GLY A 111 -11.04 0.84 3.20
N ALA A 112 -11.08 1.84 2.35
CA ALA A 112 -9.93 2.61 1.91
C ALA A 112 -10.35 4.05 1.64
N TYR A 113 -9.39 4.93 1.48
CA TYR A 113 -9.61 6.30 1.07
C TYR A 113 -8.68 6.67 -0.09
N LEU A 114 -9.12 7.66 -0.85
CA LEU A 114 -8.33 8.31 -1.88
C LEU A 114 -8.34 9.81 -1.62
N LEU A 115 -7.16 10.41 -1.43
CA LEU A 115 -6.98 11.84 -1.46
C LEU A 115 -6.60 12.27 -2.88
N CYS A 116 -7.31 13.27 -3.39
CA CYS A 116 -7.09 13.82 -4.72
C CYS A 116 -7.65 15.24 -4.79
N SER A 117 -7.46 15.93 -5.92
CA SER A 117 -8.08 17.24 -6.15
C SER A 117 -9.61 17.14 -6.21
N GLN A 118 -10.30 18.25 -5.95
CA GLN A 118 -11.76 18.32 -6.00
C GLN A 118 -12.30 17.91 -7.39
N THR A 119 -11.65 18.34 -8.45
CA THR A 119 -12.03 17.98 -9.84
C THR A 119 -11.97 16.48 -10.07
N VAL A 120 -10.87 15.82 -9.63
CA VAL A 120 -10.72 14.37 -9.73
C VAL A 120 -11.78 13.66 -8.89
N ARG A 121 -12.04 14.13 -7.69
CA ARG A 121 -13.07 13.58 -6.81
C ARG A 121 -14.46 13.62 -7.47
N GLU A 122 -14.83 14.75 -8.04
CA GLU A 122 -16.12 14.90 -8.73
C GLU A 122 -16.22 13.99 -9.95
N TYR A 123 -15.15 13.88 -10.72
CA TYR A 123 -15.06 12.93 -11.82
C TYR A 123 -15.27 11.49 -11.36
N LEU A 124 -14.55 11.05 -10.33
CA LEU A 124 -14.62 9.68 -9.82
C LEU A 124 -16.01 9.35 -9.25
N ILE A 125 -16.66 10.26 -8.53
CA ILE A 125 -18.03 10.06 -8.01
C ILE A 125 -19.00 9.76 -9.15
N ASN A 126 -18.80 10.37 -10.31
CA ASN A 126 -19.71 10.23 -11.45
C ASN A 126 -19.32 9.10 -12.42
N THR A 127 -18.11 8.58 -12.36
CA THR A 127 -17.60 7.62 -13.36
C THR A 127 -17.08 6.31 -12.78
N MET A 128 -16.67 6.31 -11.50
CA MET A 128 -16.07 5.14 -10.87
C MET A 128 -17.12 4.09 -10.51
N ARG A 129 -17.34 3.14 -11.42
CA ARG A 129 -18.37 2.10 -11.25
C ARG A 129 -18.31 1.34 -9.91
N PRO A 130 -17.15 0.92 -9.39
CA PRO A 130 -17.10 0.27 -8.08
C PRO A 130 -17.58 1.16 -6.92
N LEU A 131 -17.45 2.48 -7.02
CA LEU A 131 -17.97 3.41 -6.02
C LEU A 131 -19.48 3.59 -6.17
N ILE A 132 -19.98 3.76 -7.42
CA ILE A 132 -21.38 4.02 -7.71
C ILE A 132 -22.27 2.82 -7.38
N PHE A 133 -21.81 1.62 -7.69
CA PHE A 133 -22.56 0.37 -7.56
C PHE A 133 -22.17 -0.47 -6.33
N SER A 134 -21.50 0.13 -5.36
CA SER A 134 -21.19 -0.52 -4.06
C SER A 134 -22.18 -0.11 -2.98
N THR A 135 -22.49 -1.05 -2.10
CA THR A 135 -23.19 -0.74 -0.86
C THR A 135 -22.28 0.03 0.07
N ALA A 136 -22.82 1.06 0.72
CA ALA A 136 -22.08 1.83 1.72
C ALA A 136 -21.58 0.96 2.89
N LEU A 137 -20.46 1.36 3.50
CA LEU A 137 -19.97 0.73 4.71
C LEU A 137 -20.99 0.88 5.86
N PRO A 138 -21.07 -0.09 6.77
CA PRO A 138 -21.96 0.00 7.94
C PRO A 138 -21.67 1.26 8.77
N PRO A 139 -22.67 1.98 9.27
CA PRO A 139 -22.48 3.22 10.04
C PRO A 139 -21.57 3.04 11.27
N ALA A 140 -21.65 1.90 11.95
CA ALA A 140 -20.79 1.59 13.09
C ALA A 140 -19.30 1.50 12.67
N GLN A 141 -19.04 0.94 11.50
CA GLN A 141 -17.69 0.84 10.95
C GLN A 141 -17.13 2.23 10.56
N ILE A 142 -17.98 3.07 9.99
CA ILE A 142 -17.61 4.46 9.65
C ILE A 142 -17.30 5.25 10.92
N ALA A 143 -18.13 5.13 11.95
CA ALA A 143 -17.93 5.79 13.25
C ALA A 143 -16.62 5.33 13.92
N TRP A 144 -16.33 4.03 13.88
CA TRP A 144 -15.09 3.46 14.39
C TRP A 144 -13.86 3.99 13.62
N THR A 145 -13.91 3.97 12.30
CA THR A 145 -12.84 4.50 11.44
C THR A 145 -12.57 5.97 11.74
N LYS A 146 -13.65 6.78 11.81
CA LYS A 146 -13.54 8.20 12.16
C LYS A 146 -12.88 8.40 13.53
N PHE A 147 -13.35 7.69 14.55
CA PHE A 147 -12.80 7.75 15.91
C PHE A 147 -11.29 7.45 15.94
N LEU A 148 -10.84 6.42 15.22
CA LEU A 148 -9.42 6.07 15.14
C LEU A 148 -8.63 7.11 14.35
N PHE A 149 -9.16 7.57 13.21
CA PHE A 149 -8.48 8.51 12.35
C PHE A 149 -8.25 9.85 13.05
N GLU A 150 -9.24 10.35 13.79
CA GLU A 150 -9.13 11.57 14.59
C GLU A 150 -8.10 11.45 15.74
N ARG A 151 -7.79 10.23 16.17
CA ARG A 151 -6.82 9.94 17.23
C ARG A 151 -5.42 9.60 16.72
N LEU A 152 -5.21 9.44 15.43
CA LEU A 152 -3.89 9.11 14.88
C LEU A 152 -2.76 10.00 15.41
N PRO A 153 -2.92 11.32 15.50
CA PRO A 153 -1.86 12.18 16.04
C PRO A 153 -1.48 11.84 17.49
N SER A 154 -2.42 11.35 18.30
CA SER A 154 -2.18 11.02 19.71
C SER A 154 -1.44 9.70 19.94
N PHE A 155 -1.29 8.84 18.93
CA PHE A 155 -0.60 7.54 19.04
C PHE A 155 0.92 7.64 18.85
N THR A 156 1.54 8.72 19.32
CA THR A 156 2.99 8.97 19.17
C THR A 156 3.84 7.92 19.88
N ASP A 157 3.47 7.58 21.13
CA ASP A 157 4.20 6.59 21.92
C ASP A 157 4.10 5.19 21.32
N GLU A 158 2.96 4.83 20.75
CA GLU A 158 2.74 3.55 20.06
C GLU A 158 3.61 3.47 18.81
N ARG A 159 3.64 4.52 17.99
CA ARG A 159 4.52 4.60 16.82
C ARG A 159 6.00 4.51 17.20
N HIS A 160 6.40 5.22 18.26
CA HIS A 160 7.77 5.17 18.76
C HIS A 160 8.15 3.75 19.23
N ARG A 161 7.32 3.11 20.05
CA ARG A 161 7.52 1.73 20.49
C ARG A 161 7.62 0.76 19.32
N LEU A 162 6.76 0.94 18.31
CA LEU A 162 6.79 0.15 17.09
C LEU A 162 8.11 0.31 16.35
N ALA A 163 8.59 1.53 16.17
CA ALA A 163 9.85 1.84 15.49
C ALA A 163 11.04 1.20 16.23
N VAL A 164 11.10 1.34 17.56
CA VAL A 164 12.17 0.73 18.39
C VAL A 164 12.13 -0.79 18.28
N THR A 165 10.96 -1.41 18.40
CA THR A 165 10.81 -2.87 18.31
C THR A 165 11.21 -3.38 16.94
N SER A 166 10.81 -2.68 15.88
CA SER A 166 11.16 -2.99 14.50
C SER A 166 12.68 -2.91 14.27
N HIS A 167 13.32 -1.88 14.81
CA HIS A 167 14.78 -1.71 14.73
C HIS A 167 15.51 -2.84 15.47
N LEU A 168 15.14 -3.14 16.73
CA LEU A 168 15.75 -4.21 17.52
C LEU A 168 15.64 -5.57 16.82
N LEU A 169 14.47 -5.86 16.24
CA LEU A 169 14.26 -7.11 15.52
C LEU A 169 15.07 -7.16 14.21
N SER A 170 15.19 -6.05 13.50
CA SER A 170 16.04 -5.94 12.32
C SER A 170 17.49 -6.22 12.65
N GLU A 171 18.02 -5.63 13.74
CA GLU A 171 19.39 -5.88 14.22
C GLU A 171 19.59 -7.36 14.62
N ALA A 172 18.64 -7.95 15.35
CA ALA A 172 18.73 -9.36 15.78
C ALA A 172 18.71 -10.35 14.60
N LEU A 173 18.17 -9.94 13.45
CA LEU A 173 18.09 -10.75 12.24
C LEU A 173 19.24 -10.50 11.25
N LYS A 174 20.06 -9.47 11.48
CA LYS A 174 21.27 -9.23 10.68
C LYS A 174 22.20 -10.46 10.74
N GLY A 175 22.60 -10.94 9.58
CA GLY A 175 23.50 -12.11 9.46
C GLY A 175 22.82 -13.48 9.47
N LYS A 176 21.49 -13.57 9.71
CA LYS A 176 20.75 -14.86 9.67
C LYS A 176 20.14 -15.18 8.31
N GLY A 177 20.78 -14.79 7.23
CA GLY A 177 20.49 -15.13 5.82
C GLY A 177 19.03 -14.90 5.37
N LYS A 178 18.82 -14.22 4.26
CA LYS A 178 17.54 -13.94 3.57
C LYS A 178 16.63 -12.84 4.14
N TYR A 179 16.89 -12.29 5.31
CA TYR A 179 16.14 -11.14 5.81
C TYR A 179 16.85 -9.86 5.36
N ARG A 180 16.47 -9.32 4.21
CA ARG A 180 16.78 -7.94 3.85
C ARG A 180 16.14 -7.02 4.89
N GLN A 181 16.74 -5.87 5.10
CA GLN A 181 16.32 -4.88 6.10
C GLN A 181 14.80 -4.66 6.04
N ALA A 182 14.08 -5.23 6.99
CA ALA A 182 12.68 -4.90 7.17
C ALA A 182 12.63 -3.53 7.83
N THR A 183 12.44 -2.50 7.05
CA THR A 183 12.35 -1.12 7.53
C THR A 183 10.96 -0.77 8.03
N SER A 184 10.00 -1.68 7.92
CA SER A 184 8.65 -1.50 8.40
C SER A 184 8.07 -2.76 9.06
N PHE A 185 7.31 -2.56 10.11
CA PHE A 185 6.66 -3.62 10.89
C PHE A 185 5.67 -4.50 10.09
N PRO A 186 4.88 -3.99 9.12
CA PRO A 186 4.00 -4.84 8.34
C PRO A 186 4.71 -5.95 7.56
N SER A 187 5.83 -5.64 6.93
CA SER A 187 6.64 -6.65 6.21
C SER A 187 7.30 -7.67 7.15
N LEU A 188 7.56 -7.24 8.40
CA LEU A 188 8.10 -8.12 9.43
C LEU A 188 7.07 -9.14 9.91
N LEU A 189 5.80 -8.75 10.09
CA LEU A 189 4.72 -9.67 10.50
C LEU A 189 4.46 -10.76 9.46
N GLU A 190 4.51 -10.45 8.19
CA GLU A 190 4.36 -11.45 7.13
C GLU A 190 5.53 -12.44 7.10
N LYS A 191 6.75 -11.96 7.28
CA LYS A 191 7.96 -12.80 7.38
C LYS A 191 8.01 -13.60 8.70
N THR A 192 7.43 -13.10 9.79
CA THR A 192 7.36 -13.80 11.08
C THR A 192 6.42 -15.02 11.05
N LYS A 193 5.41 -15.04 10.18
CA LYS A 193 4.62 -16.25 9.90
C LYS A 193 5.48 -17.41 9.38
N THR A 194 6.53 -17.10 8.63
CA THR A 194 7.49 -18.11 8.14
C THR A 194 8.47 -18.55 9.24
N VAL A 195 8.88 -17.64 10.12
CA VAL A 195 9.76 -17.94 11.27
C VAL A 195 9.02 -18.73 12.34
N SER A 196 7.75 -18.42 12.64
CA SER A 196 6.96 -19.21 13.59
C SER A 196 6.72 -20.64 13.09
N ARG A 197 6.62 -20.86 11.76
CA ARG A 197 6.58 -22.21 11.19
C ARG A 197 7.90 -22.97 11.39
N GLN A 198 9.06 -22.29 11.33
CA GLN A 198 10.34 -22.93 11.57
C GLN A 198 10.65 -23.10 13.08
N ALA A 199 10.21 -22.18 13.92
CA ALA A 199 10.37 -22.29 15.38
C ALA A 199 9.48 -23.40 15.99
N SER A 200 8.29 -23.63 15.44
CA SER A 200 7.42 -24.74 15.86
C SER A 200 7.97 -26.11 15.49
N THR A 201 8.91 -26.18 14.53
CA THR A 201 9.61 -27.43 14.19
C THR A 201 10.78 -27.75 15.13
N CYS A 202 11.26 -26.75 15.91
CA CYS A 202 12.36 -26.93 16.85
C CYS A 202 11.93 -27.19 18.32
N ASN A 203 10.71 -26.88 18.69
CA ASN A 203 10.18 -27.14 20.05
C ASN A 203 8.90 -27.98 19.96
N GLY A 204 9.05 -29.28 20.08
CA GLY A 204 8.00 -30.30 19.95
C GLY A 204 6.80 -30.19 20.91
N LYS A 205 6.09 -29.08 20.92
CA LYS A 205 4.73 -28.95 21.46
C LYS A 205 3.93 -28.06 20.52
N ALA A 206 3.17 -28.71 19.65
CA ALA A 206 2.28 -28.08 18.69
C ALA A 206 1.08 -27.44 19.38
N PHE A 207 0.84 -26.16 19.11
CA PHE A 207 -0.47 -25.56 19.19
C PHE A 207 -1.03 -25.55 17.77
N THR A 208 -1.89 -26.53 17.47
CA THR A 208 -2.56 -26.62 16.16
C THR A 208 -3.74 -25.65 16.14
N ALA A 209 -3.57 -24.50 15.49
CA ALA A 209 -4.70 -23.77 14.94
C ALA A 209 -4.86 -24.24 13.49
N SER A 210 -5.89 -25.01 13.20
CA SER A 210 -6.28 -25.40 11.85
C SER A 210 -6.67 -24.15 11.06
N PRO A 211 -6.09 -23.93 9.85
CA PRO A 211 -6.68 -22.99 8.92
C PRO A 211 -7.96 -23.62 8.39
N SER A 212 -9.10 -22.98 8.66
CA SER A 212 -10.36 -23.32 8.00
C SER A 212 -10.17 -23.22 6.49
N ALA A 213 -10.40 -24.35 5.82
CA ALA A 213 -10.31 -24.47 4.38
C ALA A 213 -11.29 -23.50 3.71
N LEU A 214 -10.75 -22.58 2.89
CA LEU A 214 -11.55 -21.89 1.91
C LEU A 214 -12.07 -22.94 0.91
N PRO A 215 -13.35 -22.93 0.54
CA PRO A 215 -13.87 -23.87 -0.45
C PRO A 215 -13.20 -23.59 -1.79
N GLN A 216 -12.56 -24.62 -2.35
CA GLN A 216 -12.08 -24.58 -3.72
C GLN A 216 -13.28 -24.59 -4.64
N SER A 217 -13.37 -23.60 -5.55
CA SER A 217 -14.34 -23.61 -6.62
C SER A 217 -14.11 -24.81 -7.53
N PRO A 218 -15.16 -25.55 -7.94
CA PRO A 218 -15.00 -26.71 -8.82
C PRO A 218 -14.55 -26.25 -10.21
N LYS A 219 -13.53 -26.91 -10.73
CA LYS A 219 -13.15 -26.82 -12.14
C LYS A 219 -14.25 -27.44 -13.00
N GLY A 220 -14.71 -26.66 -13.96
CA GLY A 220 -15.30 -27.18 -15.20
C GLY A 220 -16.81 -27.35 -15.20
N GLN A 221 -17.48 -26.38 -15.84
CA GLN A 221 -18.46 -26.71 -16.89
C GLN A 221 -18.74 -25.43 -17.69
N ARG A 222 -18.37 -25.47 -18.95
CA ARG A 222 -18.87 -24.51 -19.96
C ARG A 222 -20.32 -24.87 -20.24
N GLY A 223 -21.22 -23.91 -20.08
CA GLY A 223 -22.59 -24.01 -20.50
C GLY A 223 -23.01 -22.68 -21.10
N TYR A 224 -23.15 -22.65 -22.41
CA TYR A 224 -23.83 -21.58 -23.14
C TYR A 224 -25.31 -21.56 -22.75
N ALA A 225 -25.86 -20.41 -22.47
CA ALA A 225 -27.27 -20.13 -22.73
C ALA A 225 -27.46 -18.64 -23.03
N SER A 226 -27.89 -18.41 -24.26
CA SER A 226 -28.46 -17.18 -24.80
C SER A 226 -29.75 -16.81 -24.07
N HIS A 227 -29.89 -15.53 -23.69
CA HIS A 227 -31.00 -14.65 -24.03
C HIS A 227 -30.62 -13.23 -23.61
#